data_82e89e3348f51038e3c72c714b883b59
#
_entry.id   82e89e3348f51038e3c72c714b883b59
#
_cell.length_a   1.000
_cell.length_b   1.000
_cell.length_c   1.000
_cell.angle_alpha   90.00
_cell.angle_beta   90.00
_cell.angle_gamma   90.00
#
_symmetry.space_group_name_H-M   'P 1'
#
loop_
_entity.id
_entity.type
_entity.pdbx_description
1 polymer ?
#
loop_
_entity_poly.entity_id
_entity_poly.type
_entity_poly.pdbx_seq_one_letter_code
_entity_poly.pdbx_strand_id
1 'polypeptide(L)'
;MAKLNDKMKEEVREVVLDFFAEECEIDTEEITDESNIISDLGGDSLMFLALIEIFTKKYGQEIDLKTIGKYSIKHPVETIGELIDMQLRIIEHGNNIINLD
;
A
#
# COMPACT_ATOMS: atom_id res chain seq x y z
N MET A 1 -3.10 -4.99 15.29
CA MET A 1 -2.55 -5.67 14.11
C MET A 1 -3.50 -6.76 13.65
N ALA A 2 -3.72 -6.86 12.36
CA ALA A 2 -4.67 -7.79 11.79
C ALA A 2 -3.96 -9.04 11.25
N LYS A 3 -4.59 -10.19 11.42
CA LYS A 3 -4.07 -11.43 10.88
C LYS A 3 -4.49 -11.54 9.42
N LEU A 4 -3.53 -11.73 8.53
CA LEU A 4 -3.81 -11.80 7.09
C LEU A 4 -4.49 -13.12 6.73
N ASN A 5 -5.42 -13.02 5.77
CA ASN A 5 -6.05 -14.16 5.14
C ASN A 5 -6.28 -13.83 3.66
N ASP A 6 -6.73 -14.81 2.87
CA ASP A 6 -6.88 -14.61 1.44
C ASP A 6 -7.91 -13.53 1.10
N LYS A 7 -8.97 -13.43 1.88
CA LYS A 7 -9.99 -12.40 1.68
C LYS A 7 -9.42 -11.00 1.88
N MET A 8 -8.61 -10.81 2.91
CA MET A 8 -7.97 -9.52 3.18
C MET A 8 -6.99 -9.15 2.06
N LYS A 9 -6.25 -10.13 1.56
CA LYS A 9 -5.31 -9.89 0.46
C LYS A 9 -6.03 -9.42 -0.79
N GLU A 10 -7.18 -10.01 -1.10
CA GLU A 10 -8.01 -9.58 -2.23
C GLU A 10 -8.57 -8.16 -1.99
N GLU A 11 -9.05 -7.88 -0.79
CA GLU A 11 -9.58 -6.56 -0.45
C GLU A 11 -8.52 -5.48 -0.59
N VAL A 12 -7.31 -5.73 -0.10
CA VAL A 12 -6.21 -4.78 -0.21
C VAL A 12 -5.86 -4.54 -1.67
N ARG A 13 -5.80 -5.60 -2.46
CA ARG A 13 -5.52 -5.49 -3.89
C ARG A 13 -6.57 -4.63 -4.59
N GLU A 14 -7.85 -4.90 -4.34
CA GLU A 14 -8.94 -4.13 -4.94
C GLU A 14 -8.87 -2.65 -4.57
N VAL A 15 -8.62 -2.36 -3.28
CA VAL A 15 -8.51 -0.96 -2.83
C VAL A 15 -7.36 -0.26 -3.53
N VAL A 16 -6.20 -0.90 -3.62
CA VAL A 16 -5.04 -0.30 -4.29
C VAL A 16 -5.32 -0.05 -5.77
N LEU A 17 -5.87 -1.05 -6.47
CA LEU A 17 -6.16 -0.92 -7.89
C LEU A 17 -7.21 0.16 -8.16
N ASP A 18 -8.29 0.17 -7.37
CA ASP A 18 -9.35 1.16 -7.52
C ASP A 18 -8.84 2.58 -7.24
N PHE A 19 -7.98 2.71 -6.22
CA PHE A 19 -7.39 4.01 -5.89
C PHE A 19 -6.60 4.57 -7.06
N PHE A 20 -5.71 3.77 -7.64
CA PHE A 20 -4.88 4.24 -8.76
C PHE A 20 -5.69 4.41 -10.04
N ALA A 21 -6.68 3.56 -10.28
CA ALA A 21 -7.55 3.70 -11.44
C ALA A 21 -8.30 5.03 -11.40
N GLU A 22 -8.81 5.40 -10.23
CA GLU A 22 -9.53 6.66 -10.05
C GLU A 22 -8.59 7.87 -10.18
N GLU A 23 -7.44 7.81 -9.50
CA GLU A 23 -6.49 8.93 -9.52
C GLU A 23 -5.86 9.16 -10.90
N CYS A 24 -5.64 8.08 -11.66
CA CYS A 24 -5.01 8.14 -12.97
C CYS A 24 -6.01 8.17 -14.12
N GLU A 25 -7.30 8.05 -13.81
CA GLU A 25 -8.40 8.04 -14.80
C GLU A 25 -8.22 6.92 -15.85
N ILE A 26 -7.85 5.73 -15.37
CA ILE A 26 -7.70 4.54 -16.22
C ILE A 26 -8.51 3.39 -15.63
N ASP A 27 -8.68 2.32 -16.41
CA ASP A 27 -9.37 1.12 -15.93
C ASP A 27 -8.43 0.26 -15.08
N THR A 28 -8.99 -0.42 -14.08
CA THR A 28 -8.20 -1.32 -13.22
C THR A 28 -7.51 -2.42 -14.03
N GLU A 29 -8.11 -2.81 -15.16
CA GLU A 29 -7.53 -3.82 -16.05
C GLU A 29 -6.20 -3.39 -16.68
N GLU A 30 -5.95 -2.09 -16.76
CA GLU A 30 -4.72 -1.54 -17.30
C GLU A 30 -3.59 -1.53 -16.29
N ILE A 31 -3.87 -1.82 -15.03
CA ILE A 31 -2.88 -1.83 -13.96
C ILE A 31 -2.48 -3.27 -13.66
N THR A 32 -1.18 -3.56 -13.71
CA THR A 32 -0.65 -4.89 -13.39
C THR A 32 0.30 -4.77 -12.21
N ASP A 33 0.71 -5.90 -11.64
CA ASP A 33 1.66 -5.93 -10.54
C ASP A 33 3.02 -5.33 -10.95
N GLU A 34 3.36 -5.39 -12.23
CA GLU A 34 4.60 -4.83 -12.77
C GLU A 34 4.50 -3.36 -13.13
N SER A 35 3.30 -2.77 -13.09
CA SER A 35 3.14 -1.34 -13.38
C SER A 35 4.00 -0.51 -12.43
N ASN A 36 4.81 0.38 -12.98
CA ASN A 36 5.64 1.27 -12.18
C ASN A 36 4.79 2.43 -11.68
N ILE A 37 4.80 2.66 -10.36
CA ILE A 37 3.95 3.66 -9.74
C ILE A 37 4.26 5.05 -10.26
N ILE A 38 5.53 5.39 -10.42
CA ILE A 38 5.94 6.72 -10.83
C ILE A 38 5.89 6.88 -12.35
N SER A 39 6.54 5.99 -13.09
CA SER A 39 6.69 6.16 -14.56
C SER A 39 5.44 5.79 -15.34
N ASP A 40 4.68 4.79 -14.87
CA ASP A 40 3.48 4.34 -15.60
C ASP A 40 2.21 5.01 -15.08
N LEU A 41 2.13 5.28 -13.77
CA LEU A 41 0.91 5.77 -13.14
C LEU A 41 1.01 7.20 -12.61
N GLY A 42 2.21 7.79 -12.63
CA GLY A 42 2.40 9.15 -12.14
C GLY A 42 2.18 9.33 -10.65
N GLY A 43 2.36 8.25 -9.87
CA GLY A 43 2.15 8.28 -8.43
C GLY A 43 3.25 9.02 -7.68
N ASP A 44 2.95 9.40 -6.44
CA ASP A 44 3.89 10.09 -5.58
C ASP A 44 3.70 9.67 -4.11
N SER A 45 4.50 10.25 -3.23
CA SER A 45 4.46 9.92 -1.80
C SER A 45 3.15 10.32 -1.12
N LEU A 46 2.45 11.32 -1.64
CA LEU A 46 1.15 11.72 -1.08
C LEU A 46 0.11 10.63 -1.34
N MET A 47 0.15 9.98 -2.48
CA MET A 47 -0.73 8.87 -2.79
C MET A 47 -0.45 7.69 -1.88
N PHE A 48 0.82 7.41 -1.59
CA PHE A 48 1.20 6.36 -0.65
C PHE A 48 0.65 6.62 0.75
N LEU A 49 0.79 7.86 1.24
CA LEU A 49 0.24 8.24 2.55
C LEU A 49 -1.28 8.15 2.58
N ALA A 50 -1.94 8.54 1.49
CA ALA A 50 -3.40 8.43 1.39
C ALA A 50 -3.87 6.98 1.51
N LEU A 51 -3.14 6.05 0.88
CA LEU A 51 -3.44 4.62 0.99
C LEU A 51 -3.28 4.12 2.41
N ILE A 52 -2.21 4.52 3.09
CA ILE A 52 -1.98 4.14 4.49
C ILE A 52 -3.18 4.59 5.34
N GLU A 53 -3.64 5.81 5.13
CA GLU A 53 -4.78 6.36 5.85
C GLU A 53 -6.06 5.56 5.61
N ILE A 54 -6.32 5.18 4.36
CA ILE A 54 -7.48 4.35 4.00
C ILE A 54 -7.44 3.03 4.77
N PHE A 55 -6.30 2.36 4.78
CA PHE A 55 -6.18 1.06 5.44
C PHE A 55 -6.21 1.16 6.96
N THR A 56 -5.63 2.21 7.55
CA THR A 56 -5.70 2.39 8.99
C THR A 56 -7.15 2.58 9.45
N LYS A 57 -7.94 3.31 8.69
CA LYS A 57 -9.37 3.48 8.98
C LYS A 57 -10.16 2.19 8.78
N LYS A 58 -9.88 1.49 7.69
CA LYS A 58 -10.60 0.26 7.33
C LYS A 58 -10.38 -0.85 8.37
N TYR A 59 -9.17 -0.98 8.88
CA TYR A 59 -8.81 -2.05 9.82
C TYR A 59 -8.65 -1.58 11.26
N GLY A 60 -8.95 -0.32 11.54
CA GLY A 60 -8.94 0.22 12.89
C GLY A 60 -7.57 0.24 13.56
N GLN A 61 -6.52 0.45 12.77
CA GLN A 61 -5.14 0.49 13.29
C GLN A 61 -4.68 1.91 13.57
N GLU A 62 -3.82 2.05 14.57
CA GLU A 62 -3.10 3.28 14.81
C GLU A 62 -1.68 3.11 14.27
N ILE A 63 -1.32 3.87 13.25
CA ILE A 63 -0.03 3.77 12.59
C ILE A 63 0.73 5.08 12.77
N ASP A 64 1.98 4.95 13.22
CA ASP A 64 2.89 6.09 13.32
C ASP A 64 3.53 6.30 11.94
N LEU A 65 3.13 7.38 11.26
CA LEU A 65 3.63 7.69 9.92
C LEU A 65 5.14 7.86 9.87
N LYS A 66 5.75 8.30 10.96
CA LYS A 66 7.19 8.42 11.07
C LYS A 66 7.89 7.05 10.95
N THR A 67 7.32 6.05 11.64
CA THR A 67 7.83 4.68 11.61
C THR A 67 7.72 4.11 10.20
N ILE A 68 6.57 4.31 9.56
CA ILE A 68 6.34 3.83 8.20
C ILE A 68 7.26 4.54 7.22
N GLY A 69 7.47 5.84 7.38
CA GLY A 69 8.40 6.58 6.55
C GLY A 69 9.83 6.03 6.61
N LYS A 70 10.30 5.70 7.82
CA LYS A 70 11.62 5.08 7.99
C LYS A 70 11.71 3.72 7.31
N TYR A 71 10.65 2.92 7.46
CA TYR A 71 10.62 1.61 6.81
C TYR A 71 10.63 1.74 5.29
N SER A 72 9.89 2.70 4.75
CA SER A 72 9.80 2.93 3.30
C SER A 72 11.15 3.35 2.69
N ILE A 73 11.95 4.10 3.43
CA ILE A 73 13.29 4.50 2.97
C ILE A 73 14.19 3.27 2.81
N LYS A 74 14.09 2.31 3.73
CA LYS A 74 14.87 1.06 3.68
C LYS A 74 14.33 0.09 2.64
N HIS A 75 13.05 0.15 2.35
CA HIS A 75 12.36 -0.79 1.46
C HIS A 75 11.57 -0.02 0.41
N PRO A 76 12.25 0.61 -0.56
CA PRO A 76 11.56 1.42 -1.55
C PRO A 76 10.63 0.57 -2.41
N VAL A 77 9.48 1.15 -2.75
CA VAL A 77 8.45 0.49 -3.54
C VAL A 77 8.40 1.14 -4.91
N GLU A 78 8.52 0.35 -5.97
CA GLU A 78 8.51 0.85 -7.35
C GLU A 78 7.29 0.40 -8.14
N THR A 79 6.79 -0.81 -7.86
CA THR A 79 5.68 -1.39 -8.61
C THR A 79 4.43 -1.55 -7.76
N ILE A 80 3.31 -1.75 -8.43
CA ILE A 80 2.02 -2.00 -7.76
C ILE A 80 2.09 -3.26 -6.90
N GLY A 81 2.70 -4.33 -7.39
CA GLY A 81 2.87 -5.55 -6.62
C GLY A 81 3.63 -5.33 -5.32
N GLU A 82 4.72 -4.58 -5.40
CA GLU A 82 5.50 -4.22 -4.23
C GLU A 82 4.72 -3.35 -3.25
N LEU A 83 3.92 -2.42 -3.77
CA LEU A 83 3.07 -1.57 -2.94
C LEU A 83 2.02 -2.38 -2.20
N ILE A 84 1.38 -3.32 -2.88
CA ILE A 84 0.38 -4.21 -2.26
C ILE A 84 1.03 -5.01 -1.13
N ASP A 85 2.20 -5.59 -1.37
CA ASP A 85 2.94 -6.33 -0.34
C ASP A 85 3.29 -5.45 0.84
N MET A 86 3.71 -4.21 0.60
CA MET A 86 4.00 -3.25 1.66
C MET A 86 2.77 -2.96 2.51
N GLN A 87 1.62 -2.72 1.87
CA GLN A 87 0.38 -2.46 2.60
C GLN A 87 -0.04 -3.66 3.44
N LEU A 88 0.12 -4.87 2.91
CA LEU A 88 -0.19 -6.09 3.66
C LEU A 88 0.71 -6.23 4.90
N ARG A 89 1.99 -5.92 4.77
CA ARG A 89 2.92 -5.95 5.91
C ARG A 89 2.54 -4.93 6.98
N ILE A 90 2.16 -3.73 6.56
CA ILE A 90 1.72 -2.67 7.48
C ILE A 90 0.47 -3.13 8.23
N ILE A 91 -0.49 -3.73 7.54
CA ILE A 91 -1.71 -4.24 8.17
C ILE A 91 -1.39 -5.34 9.16
N GLU A 92 -0.52 -6.27 8.81
CA GLU A 92 -0.16 -7.40 9.66
C GLU A 92 0.64 -7.00 10.89
N HIS A 93 1.62 -6.12 10.72
CA HIS A 93 2.60 -5.82 11.76
C HIS A 93 2.42 -4.45 12.43
N GLY A 94 1.71 -3.53 11.78
CA GLY A 94 1.55 -2.17 12.31
C GLY A 94 2.90 -1.51 12.51
N ASN A 95 3.06 -0.80 13.63
CA ASN A 95 4.30 -0.10 13.93
C ASN A 95 5.50 -1.03 14.17
N ASN A 96 5.24 -2.32 14.39
CA ASN A 96 6.31 -3.30 14.57
C ASN A 96 7.04 -3.64 13.28
N ILE A 97 6.54 -3.16 12.15
CA ILE A 97 7.15 -3.42 10.83
C ILE A 97 8.62 -2.99 10.79
N ILE A 98 8.98 -1.92 11.51
CA ILE A 98 10.34 -1.40 11.53
C ILE A 98 11.32 -2.39 12.16
N ASN A 99 10.84 -3.34 12.95
CA ASN A 99 11.66 -4.33 13.64
C ASN A 99 11.85 -5.63 12.85
N LEU A 100 11.31 -5.70 11.63
CA LEU A 100 11.42 -6.91 10.80
C LEU A 100 12.79 -7.06 10.14
N ASP A 101 13.61 -6.06 10.18
CA ASP A 101 14.96 -6.10 9.60
C ASP A 101 16.01 -6.47 10.62
#